data_7f47478f00877df5b5813521c8699104
#
_entry.id   7f47478f00877df5b5813521c8699104
#
_cell.length_a   1.000
_cell.length_b   1.000
_cell.length_c   1.000
_cell.angle_alpha   90.00
_cell.angle_beta   90.00
_cell.angle_gamma   90.00
#
_symmetry.space_group_name_H-M   'P 1'
#
loop_
_entity.id
_entity.type
_entity.pdbx_description
1 polymer ?
#
loop_
_entity_poly.entity_id
_entity_poly.type
_entity_poly.pdbx_seq_one_letter_code
_entity_poly.pdbx_strand_id
1 'polypeptide(L)'
;TIEIVNSHQYIMTISTSNIVEIEFKFEYGTGYKLASQSFLEENENYLQLDAIFMPIQKVDFKIENVYDNRNSLTERLFLDIWTNGSISPEDAISSVSKFIIELFNSKGIRII
;
A
#
# COMPACT_ATOMS: atom_id res chain seq x y z
N THR A 1 -15.34 1.17 -6.55
CA THR A 1 -15.63 2.46 -5.90
C THR A 1 -14.30 3.10 -5.57
N ILE A 2 -14.11 4.37 -5.94
CA ILE A 2 -12.93 5.16 -5.58
C ILE A 2 -13.32 5.99 -4.37
N GLU A 3 -12.47 5.99 -3.34
CA GLU A 3 -12.65 6.78 -2.13
C GLU A 3 -11.46 7.71 -1.93
N ILE A 4 -11.73 8.95 -1.52
CA ILE A 4 -10.70 9.94 -1.20
C ILE A 4 -10.37 9.82 0.28
N VAL A 5 -9.21 9.24 0.60
CA VAL A 5 -8.73 9.04 1.97
C VAL A 5 -8.41 10.37 2.66
N ASN A 6 -7.80 11.32 1.93
CA ASN A 6 -7.42 12.63 2.44
C ASN A 6 -8.18 13.76 1.75
N SER A 7 -9.46 13.93 2.11
CA SER A 7 -10.35 14.95 1.51
C SER A 7 -9.95 16.41 1.83
N HIS A 8 -9.10 16.63 2.82
CA HIS A 8 -8.63 17.97 3.23
C HIS A 8 -7.30 18.37 2.57
N GLN A 9 -6.76 17.52 1.69
CA GLN A 9 -5.52 17.83 1.00
C GLN A 9 -5.69 19.08 0.13
N TYR A 10 -4.88 20.12 0.42
CA TYR A 10 -4.84 21.31 -0.42
C TYR A 10 -4.27 20.98 -1.81
N ILE A 11 -4.98 21.39 -2.86
CA ILE A 11 -4.58 21.21 -4.25
C ILE A 11 -4.19 22.55 -4.85
N MET A 12 -5.11 23.51 -4.87
CA MET A 12 -4.86 24.85 -5.44
C MET A 12 -5.80 25.90 -4.89
N THR A 13 -5.47 27.15 -5.12
CA THR A 13 -6.35 28.30 -4.91
C THR A 13 -6.68 28.95 -6.24
N ILE A 14 -7.96 29.20 -6.50
CA ILE A 14 -8.45 29.91 -7.68
C ILE A 14 -8.79 31.34 -7.24
N SER A 15 -8.06 32.34 -7.76
CA SER A 15 -8.24 33.75 -7.42
C SER A 15 -9.19 34.50 -8.35
N THR A 16 -9.71 33.83 -9.36
CA THR A 16 -10.62 34.39 -10.38
C THR A 16 -11.95 33.65 -10.38
N SER A 17 -12.99 34.22 -10.98
CA SER A 17 -14.29 33.59 -11.10
C SER A 17 -14.36 32.48 -12.17
N ASN A 18 -13.21 31.99 -12.62
CA ASN A 18 -13.14 30.92 -13.61
C ASN A 18 -13.36 29.54 -12.97
N ILE A 19 -14.02 28.67 -13.73
CA ILE A 19 -14.18 27.26 -13.37
C ILE A 19 -12.93 26.52 -13.88
N VAL A 20 -12.30 25.74 -13.00
CA VAL A 20 -11.23 24.81 -13.35
C VAL A 20 -11.77 23.40 -13.23
N GLU A 21 -11.69 22.65 -14.33
CA GLU A 21 -12.10 21.24 -14.40
C GLU A 21 -10.85 20.39 -14.57
N ILE A 22 -10.70 19.36 -13.74
CA ILE A 22 -9.54 18.45 -13.75
C ILE A 22 -10.07 17.03 -13.88
N GLU A 23 -9.69 16.35 -14.95
CA GLU A 23 -9.99 14.93 -15.15
C GLU A 23 -8.84 14.07 -14.67
N PHE A 24 -9.15 13.03 -13.86
CA PHE A 24 -8.16 12.08 -13.36
C PHE A 24 -8.42 10.69 -13.94
N LYS A 25 -7.39 10.09 -14.51
CA LYS A 25 -7.39 8.68 -14.93
C LYS A 25 -6.68 7.85 -13.88
N PHE A 26 -7.39 6.86 -13.30
CA PHE A 26 -6.84 5.98 -12.27
C PHE A 26 -6.58 4.59 -12.84
N GLU A 27 -5.48 3.98 -12.40
CA GLU A 27 -5.09 2.62 -12.75
C GLU A 27 -4.82 1.81 -11.48
N TYR A 28 -4.96 0.48 -11.59
CA TYR A 28 -4.49 -0.44 -10.57
C TYR A 28 -3.06 -0.86 -10.89
N GLY A 29 -2.24 -1.06 -9.86
CA GLY A 29 -0.87 -1.48 -10.03
C GLY A 29 -0.27 -2.05 -8.76
N THR A 30 1.01 -2.43 -8.86
CA THR A 30 1.81 -2.91 -7.73
C THR A 30 3.17 -2.22 -7.75
N GLY A 31 3.71 -1.93 -6.58
CA GLY A 31 5.01 -1.30 -6.44
C GLY A 31 5.02 0.16 -6.86
N TYR A 32 5.93 0.52 -7.74
CA TYR A 32 6.16 1.89 -8.20
C TYR A 32 6.24 1.94 -9.73
N LYS A 33 5.59 2.92 -10.34
CA LYS A 33 5.60 3.13 -11.79
C LYS A 33 5.98 4.58 -12.10
N LEU A 34 7.08 4.77 -12.81
CA LEU A 34 7.50 6.08 -13.28
C LEU A 34 6.60 6.58 -14.43
N ALA A 35 6.36 7.88 -14.49
CA ALA A 35 5.66 8.51 -15.62
C ALA A 35 6.30 8.17 -16.96
N SER A 36 7.63 8.13 -17.03
CA SER A 36 8.39 7.76 -18.23
C SER A 36 8.24 6.31 -18.68
N GLN A 37 7.74 5.42 -17.82
CA GLN A 37 7.51 4.01 -18.12
C GLN A 37 6.06 3.71 -18.54
N SER A 38 5.21 4.71 -18.52
CA SER A 38 3.82 4.61 -18.94
C SER A 38 3.75 4.70 -20.46
N PHE A 39 3.95 3.58 -21.17
CA PHE A 39 3.83 3.47 -22.63
C PHE A 39 2.37 3.46 -23.13
N LEU A 40 1.41 3.70 -22.26
CA LEU A 40 0.01 3.70 -22.65
C LEU A 40 -0.31 5.03 -23.31
N GLU A 41 -0.36 4.97 -24.65
CA GLU A 41 -0.91 5.95 -25.56
C GLU A 41 -0.51 7.41 -25.24
N GLU A 42 0.30 7.99 -26.09
CA GLU A 42 0.55 9.43 -26.20
C GLU A 42 -0.78 10.17 -26.47
N ASN A 43 -1.70 10.11 -25.52
CA ASN A 43 -2.76 11.07 -25.47
C ASN A 43 -2.15 12.37 -24.97
N GLU A 44 -1.81 13.25 -25.87
CA GLU A 44 -1.21 14.57 -25.66
C GLU A 44 -1.96 15.44 -24.62
N ASN A 45 -3.13 14.97 -24.16
CA ASN A 45 -4.02 15.72 -23.27
C ASN A 45 -3.86 15.34 -21.78
N TYR A 46 -3.10 14.29 -21.44
CA TYR A 46 -2.92 13.86 -20.04
C TYR A 46 -1.48 14.05 -19.58
N LEU A 47 -1.32 14.75 -18.47
CA LEU A 47 -0.05 14.80 -17.76
C LEU A 47 0.15 13.51 -16.99
N GLN A 48 1.17 12.74 -17.36
CA GLN A 48 1.51 11.50 -16.66
C GLN A 48 2.26 11.83 -15.36
N LEU A 49 1.86 11.18 -14.28
CA LEU A 49 2.47 11.30 -12.96
C LEU A 49 3.07 9.96 -12.53
N ASP A 50 4.11 10.02 -11.71
CA ASP A 50 4.61 8.84 -11.01
C ASP A 50 3.51 8.26 -10.13
N ALA A 51 3.37 6.94 -10.16
CA ALA A 51 2.37 6.24 -9.38
C ALA A 51 3.02 5.31 -8.34
N ILE A 52 2.59 5.45 -7.10
CA ILE A 52 3.04 4.63 -5.97
C ILE A 52 1.85 3.77 -5.53
N PHE A 53 1.97 2.45 -5.75
CA PHE A 53 0.94 1.47 -5.41
C PHE A 53 1.25 0.74 -4.10
N MET A 54 2.14 1.31 -3.28
CA MET A 54 2.57 0.73 -2.00
C MET A 54 1.84 1.43 -0.86
N PRO A 55 0.86 0.78 -0.21
CA PRO A 55 0.12 1.39 0.89
C PRO A 55 0.91 1.44 2.19
N ILE A 56 1.92 0.61 2.36
CA ILE A 56 2.73 0.53 3.58
C ILE A 56 3.88 1.53 3.48
N GLN A 57 3.95 2.44 4.44
CA GLN A 57 4.97 3.48 4.51
C GLN A 57 6.17 3.06 5.36
N LYS A 58 5.90 2.40 6.49
CA LYS A 58 6.93 1.95 7.43
C LYS A 58 6.45 0.72 8.17
N VAL A 59 7.39 -0.18 8.47
CA VAL A 59 7.19 -1.30 9.38
C VAL A 59 8.32 -1.30 10.39
N ASP A 60 7.99 -1.48 11.66
CA ASP A 60 8.94 -1.74 12.74
C ASP A 60 8.51 -2.99 13.51
N PHE A 61 9.43 -3.65 14.19
CA PHE A 61 9.12 -4.83 14.95
C PHE A 61 9.92 -4.91 16.24
N LYS A 62 9.31 -5.53 17.25
CA LYS A 62 9.94 -5.82 18.53
C LYS A 62 9.60 -7.24 18.97
N ILE A 63 10.57 -7.96 19.48
CA ILE A 63 10.39 -9.29 20.06
C ILE A 63 10.61 -9.19 21.57
N GLU A 64 9.66 -9.68 22.33
CA GLU A 64 9.74 -9.74 23.79
C GLU A 64 9.59 -11.17 24.28
N ASN A 65 10.44 -11.54 25.23
CA ASN A 65 10.28 -12.77 25.96
C ASN A 65 9.16 -12.64 27.01
N VAL A 66 8.19 -13.51 26.95
CA VAL A 66 7.09 -13.57 27.91
C VAL A 66 6.95 -14.97 28.49
N TYR A 67 6.56 -15.03 29.75
CA TYR A 67 6.23 -16.32 30.38
C TYR A 67 4.76 -16.61 30.19
N ASP A 68 4.46 -17.78 29.66
CA ASP A 68 3.10 -18.30 29.56
C ASP A 68 2.59 -18.75 30.96
N ASN A 69 1.29 -18.98 31.09
CA ASN A 69 0.63 -19.46 32.30
C ASN A 69 1.19 -20.78 32.83
N ARG A 70 1.95 -21.53 32.04
CA ARG A 70 2.67 -22.75 32.39
C ARG A 70 4.12 -22.54 32.78
N ASN A 71 4.51 -21.26 32.96
CA ASN A 71 5.90 -20.84 33.23
C ASN A 71 6.91 -21.26 32.15
N SER A 72 6.42 -21.43 30.91
CA SER A 72 7.24 -21.68 29.73
C SER A 72 7.62 -20.35 29.07
N LEU A 73 8.89 -20.20 28.73
CA LEU A 73 9.39 -19.03 28.02
C LEU A 73 8.92 -19.07 26.57
N THR A 74 8.19 -18.04 26.14
CA THR A 74 7.70 -17.85 24.77
C THR A 74 8.09 -16.48 24.26
N GLU A 75 8.15 -16.34 22.94
CA GLU A 75 8.42 -15.05 22.29
C GLU A 75 7.12 -14.44 21.80
N ARG A 76 6.97 -13.14 22.02
CA ARG A 76 5.89 -12.33 21.50
C ARG A 76 6.44 -11.35 20.49
N LEU A 77 5.89 -11.36 19.28
CA LEU A 77 6.19 -10.42 18.22
C LEU A 77 5.21 -9.23 18.27
N PHE A 78 5.74 -8.03 18.33
CA PHE A 78 5.02 -6.78 18.13
C PHE A 78 5.38 -6.24 16.74
N LEU A 79 4.38 -5.83 15.98
CA LEU A 79 4.55 -5.20 14.68
C LEU A 79 3.87 -3.82 14.70
N ASP A 80 4.67 -2.80 14.42
CA ASP A 80 4.18 -1.44 14.21
C ASP A 80 4.16 -1.16 12.70
N ILE A 81 2.98 -0.89 12.16
CA ILE A 81 2.78 -0.73 10.72
C ILE A 81 2.12 0.61 10.44
N TRP A 82 2.81 1.44 9.65
CA TRP A 82 2.29 2.72 9.18
C TRP A 82 1.81 2.59 7.74
N THR A 83 0.56 2.95 7.52
CA THR A 83 -0.05 2.92 6.19
C THR A 83 -0.38 4.33 5.70
N ASN A 84 -0.68 4.47 4.42
CA ASN A 84 -1.18 5.72 3.86
C ASN A 84 -2.70 5.92 4.06
N GLY A 85 -3.36 5.03 4.82
CA GLY A 85 -4.80 5.05 5.09
C GLY A 85 -5.66 4.29 4.07
N SER A 86 -5.10 3.80 2.98
CA SER A 86 -5.86 3.03 1.97
C SER A 86 -6.10 1.57 2.36
N ILE A 87 -5.36 1.06 3.33
CA ILE A 87 -5.49 -0.29 3.89
C ILE A 87 -5.25 -0.26 5.40
N SER A 88 -5.96 -1.09 6.15
CA SER A 88 -5.67 -1.28 7.58
C SER A 88 -4.42 -2.14 7.78
N PRO A 89 -3.68 -1.98 8.90
CA PRO A 89 -2.53 -2.84 9.22
C PRO A 89 -2.90 -4.33 9.26
N GLU A 90 -4.06 -4.65 9.81
CA GLU A 90 -4.59 -6.01 9.92
C GLU A 90 -4.85 -6.65 8.54
N ASP A 91 -5.47 -5.89 7.64
CA ASP A 91 -5.73 -6.33 6.27
C ASP A 91 -4.44 -6.51 5.48
N ALA A 92 -3.46 -5.63 5.71
CA ALA A 92 -2.14 -5.74 5.10
C ALA A 92 -1.45 -7.06 5.50
N ILE A 93 -1.43 -7.40 6.80
CA ILE A 93 -0.87 -8.66 7.29
C ILE A 93 -1.62 -9.85 6.72
N SER A 94 -2.96 -9.81 6.71
CA SER A 94 -3.79 -10.88 6.15
C SER A 94 -3.48 -11.12 4.67
N SER A 95 -3.34 -10.06 3.88
CA SER A 95 -3.04 -10.12 2.45
C SER A 95 -1.66 -10.71 2.19
N VAL A 96 -0.65 -10.27 2.94
CA VAL A 96 0.72 -10.79 2.82
C VAL A 96 0.79 -12.25 3.23
N SER A 97 0.08 -12.65 4.28
CA SER A 97 0.03 -14.04 4.74
C SER A 97 -0.54 -14.97 3.67
N LYS A 98 -1.62 -14.56 3.00
CA LYS A 98 -2.20 -15.31 1.88
C LYS A 98 -1.21 -15.44 0.72
N PHE A 99 -0.56 -14.34 0.35
CA PHE A 99 0.44 -14.34 -0.70
C PHE A 99 1.61 -15.28 -0.40
N ILE A 100 2.11 -15.30 0.84
CA ILE A 100 3.19 -16.20 1.26
C ILE A 100 2.74 -17.66 1.18
N ILE A 101 1.53 -17.98 1.63
CA ILE A 101 0.98 -19.33 1.54
C ILE A 101 0.89 -19.80 0.08
N GLU A 102 0.38 -18.94 -0.80
CA GLU A 102 0.29 -19.24 -2.23
C GLU A 102 1.68 -19.44 -2.85
N LEU A 103 2.65 -18.60 -2.48
CA LEU A 103 4.02 -18.71 -2.96
C LEU A 103 4.65 -20.06 -2.58
N PHE A 104 4.46 -20.50 -1.35
CA PHE A 104 4.97 -21.80 -0.88
C PHE A 104 4.24 -22.97 -1.53
N ASN A 105 2.94 -22.88 -1.71
CA ASN A 105 2.14 -23.93 -2.35
C ASN A 105 2.45 -24.07 -3.86
N SER A 106 2.64 -22.95 -4.57
CA SER A 106 2.83 -22.96 -6.04
C SER A 106 4.21 -23.42 -6.48
N LYS A 107 5.24 -23.24 -5.66
CA LYS A 107 6.64 -23.55 -6.05
C LYS A 107 7.11 -24.95 -5.66
N GLY A 108 6.25 -25.82 -5.15
CA GLY A 108 6.61 -27.20 -4.83
C GLY A 108 7.80 -27.30 -3.88
N ILE A 109 7.91 -26.40 -2.93
CA ILE A 109 8.98 -26.44 -1.92
C ILE A 109 8.77 -27.69 -1.09
N ARG A 110 9.60 -28.71 -1.34
CA ARG A 110 9.68 -29.91 -0.51
C ARG A 110 10.41 -29.54 0.75
N ILE A 111 9.70 -29.48 1.87
CA ILE A 111 10.33 -29.47 3.19
C ILE A 111 10.83 -30.91 3.44
N ILE A 112 12.14 -31.06 3.48
CA ILE A 112 12.80 -32.34 3.81
C ILE A 112 12.97 -32.39 5.33
#